data_cd982874aeaa3d653c9d13a612443460
#
_entry.id   cd982874aeaa3d653c9d13a612443460
#
_cell.length_a   1.000
_cell.length_b   1.000
_cell.length_c   1.000
_cell.angle_alpha   90.00
_cell.angle_beta   90.00
_cell.angle_gamma   90.00
#
_symmetry.space_group_name_H-M   'P 1'
#
loop_
_entity.id
_entity.type
_entity.pdbx_description
1 polymer ?
#
loop_
_entity_poly.entity_id
_entity_poly.type
_entity_poly.pdbx_seq_one_letter_code
_entity_poly.pdbx_strand_id
1 'polypeptide(L)'
;MPNEIRQFLHDHGISEVEAIIPDMAGIARGKIMPAAKFAEEEGMRLPESIFLQTVTGDYPSDTSGAMSPTEMDIVLKADPKTVRRVPWAAEPTAQVIHDCFYADGKRVGMAPRGVLRGVLELYAARGWEPIVAPELEFYLVEPNIDADYPLKPPVGRSGRAEPGRQSYSIAAVNEFDPLFDDMYQFCEDQDIEIDTLIHEDGAAQMEINLLHGNALDLADQAFLFKRTAREAALRHKMYATFMAKPHAKEPGSAMHIHQSVVDTKTRKSVFSNPDGSPSALFFSHIAGLQRYLPQAMALLAPNVNSYRRISRFQLSPINVHWGYDNRTAGLRVPASNPESRRIENRIAGADANPYIAIATSLACGYLGMVEGLKPTEPITGSAHDLPLTLPRSLDEATRTLRESEPLARILGAAFITAYTIVKEAEYEVFLQVISSWEREHLLLNV
;
A
#
# COMPACT_ATOMS: atom_id res chain seq x y z
N MET A 1 11.22 -23.12 15.18
CA MET A 1 10.54 -21.84 15.49
C MET A 1 11.42 -20.94 16.35
N PRO A 2 11.52 -19.61 16.12
CA PRO A 2 12.23 -18.66 16.98
C PRO A 2 11.71 -18.66 18.43
N ASN A 3 12.62 -18.50 19.39
CA ASN A 3 12.28 -18.53 20.83
C ASN A 3 11.34 -17.38 21.21
N GLU A 4 11.49 -16.21 20.58
CA GLU A 4 10.68 -15.02 20.82
C GLU A 4 9.20 -15.30 20.53
N ILE A 5 8.88 -16.02 19.45
CA ILE A 5 7.49 -16.38 19.13
C ILE A 5 6.95 -17.37 20.18
N ARG A 6 7.74 -18.39 20.57
CA ARG A 6 7.30 -19.34 21.60
C ARG A 6 6.97 -18.64 22.92
N GLN A 7 7.83 -17.70 23.31
CA GLN A 7 7.63 -16.92 24.53
C GLN A 7 6.36 -16.09 24.43
N PHE A 8 6.15 -15.38 23.30
CA PHE A 8 4.94 -14.59 23.07
C PHE A 8 3.66 -15.44 23.16
N LEU A 9 3.63 -16.62 22.51
CA LEU A 9 2.47 -17.52 22.54
C LEU A 9 2.16 -17.99 23.96
N HIS A 10 3.19 -18.30 24.75
CA HIS A 10 3.05 -18.72 26.14
C HIS A 10 2.55 -17.58 27.03
N ASP A 11 3.17 -16.40 26.96
CA ASP A 11 2.91 -15.28 27.87
C ASP A 11 1.50 -14.69 27.67
N HIS A 12 0.98 -14.80 26.44
CA HIS A 12 -0.38 -14.32 26.09
C HIS A 12 -1.42 -15.44 26.07
N GLY A 13 -1.07 -16.68 26.45
CA GLY A 13 -2.00 -17.82 26.47
C GLY A 13 -2.63 -18.10 25.10
N ILE A 14 -1.88 -17.92 24.02
CA ILE A 14 -2.41 -18.04 22.65
C ILE A 14 -2.79 -19.48 22.34
N SER A 15 -4.02 -19.67 21.88
CA SER A 15 -4.58 -20.96 21.47
C SER A 15 -4.43 -21.23 19.96
N GLU A 16 -4.48 -20.17 19.13
CA GLU A 16 -4.41 -20.26 17.67
C GLU A 16 -3.44 -19.25 17.07
N VAL A 17 -2.83 -19.59 15.92
CA VAL A 17 -1.93 -18.72 15.18
C VAL A 17 -2.39 -18.61 13.74
N GLU A 18 -2.59 -17.39 13.30
CA GLU A 18 -2.73 -17.01 11.88
C GLU A 18 -1.34 -16.80 11.29
N ALA A 19 -0.87 -17.77 10.55
CA ALA A 19 0.39 -17.67 9.81
C ALA A 19 0.13 -17.05 8.45
N ILE A 20 0.50 -15.79 8.26
CA ILE A 20 0.07 -14.97 7.12
C ILE A 20 1.24 -14.50 6.24
N ILE A 21 0.92 -14.29 4.96
CA ILE A 21 1.74 -13.59 3.97
C ILE A 21 0.87 -12.59 3.20
N PRO A 22 1.41 -11.46 2.73
CA PRO A 22 0.71 -10.60 1.78
C PRO A 22 0.78 -11.20 0.37
N ASP A 23 -0.36 -11.33 -0.32
CA ASP A 23 -0.39 -11.61 -1.76
C ASP A 23 -0.13 -10.34 -2.61
N MET A 24 -0.21 -10.44 -3.96
CA MET A 24 0.01 -9.30 -4.87
C MET A 24 -0.99 -8.16 -4.65
N ALA A 25 -2.21 -8.46 -4.25
CA ALA A 25 -3.24 -7.46 -3.97
C ALA A 25 -3.15 -6.86 -2.54
N GLY A 26 -2.25 -7.39 -1.69
CA GLY A 26 -2.16 -6.99 -0.29
C GLY A 26 -3.22 -7.67 0.60
N ILE A 27 -3.76 -8.80 0.17
CA ILE A 27 -4.66 -9.62 0.97
C ILE A 27 -3.83 -10.57 1.83
N ALA A 28 -4.23 -10.74 3.10
CA ALA A 28 -3.60 -11.73 3.98
C ALA A 28 -3.98 -13.15 3.55
N ARG A 29 -2.99 -13.92 3.13
CA ARG A 29 -3.13 -15.34 2.77
C ARG A 29 -2.37 -16.18 3.77
N GLY A 30 -2.82 -17.40 4.04
CA GLY A 30 -2.10 -18.25 4.98
C GLY A 30 -2.93 -19.38 5.55
N LYS A 31 -2.57 -19.78 6.76
CA LYS A 31 -3.24 -20.87 7.49
C LYS A 31 -3.47 -20.47 8.94
N ILE A 32 -4.59 -20.88 9.48
CA ILE A 32 -4.86 -20.84 10.93
C ILE A 32 -4.57 -22.22 11.49
N MET A 33 -3.85 -22.29 12.61
CA MET A 33 -3.53 -23.56 13.23
C MET A 33 -3.44 -23.43 14.76
N PRO A 34 -3.64 -24.53 15.49
CA PRO A 34 -3.40 -24.54 16.95
C PRO A 34 -1.97 -24.11 17.28
N ALA A 35 -1.80 -23.29 18.31
CA ALA A 35 -0.50 -22.74 18.72
C ALA A 35 0.54 -23.84 19.02
N ALA A 36 0.11 -24.95 19.62
CA ALA A 36 0.99 -26.09 19.88
C ALA A 36 1.56 -26.69 18.59
N LYS A 37 0.71 -26.86 17.55
CA LYS A 37 1.14 -27.35 16.25
C LYS A 37 2.06 -26.34 15.56
N PHE A 38 1.71 -25.08 15.59
CA PHE A 38 2.57 -24.01 15.03
C PHE A 38 3.96 -24.00 15.71
N ALA A 39 4.01 -24.29 17.01
CA ALA A 39 5.25 -24.35 17.78
C ALA A 39 6.15 -25.55 17.38
N GLU A 40 5.60 -26.63 16.86
CA GLU A 40 6.33 -27.83 16.43
C GLU A 40 6.79 -27.75 14.96
N GLU A 41 6.13 -26.95 14.12
CA GLU A 41 6.44 -26.88 12.69
C GLU A 41 7.72 -26.10 12.38
N GLU A 42 8.59 -26.73 11.56
CA GLU A 42 9.79 -26.11 10.99
C GLU A 42 9.50 -25.53 9.60
N GLY A 43 8.55 -24.59 9.51
CA GLY A 43 8.20 -23.92 8.27
C GLY A 43 6.91 -24.45 7.64
N MET A 44 5.92 -23.58 7.61
CA MET A 44 4.67 -23.79 6.92
C MET A 44 4.90 -23.77 5.40
N ARG A 45 4.03 -24.44 4.62
CA ARG A 45 4.10 -24.47 3.16
C ARG A 45 2.79 -23.99 2.54
N LEU A 46 2.93 -23.28 1.42
CA LEU A 46 1.86 -22.94 0.49
C LEU A 46 2.32 -23.20 -0.94
N PRO A 47 1.40 -23.39 -1.90
CA PRO A 47 1.78 -23.45 -3.31
C PRO A 47 2.30 -22.09 -3.79
N GLU A 48 3.28 -22.07 -4.68
CA GLU A 48 3.86 -20.87 -5.28
C GLU A 48 2.79 -20.03 -6.00
N SER A 49 1.78 -20.68 -6.56
CA SER A 49 0.66 -20.05 -7.28
C SER A 49 -0.14 -19.05 -6.43
N ILE A 50 -0.03 -19.08 -5.10
CA ILE A 50 -0.72 -18.13 -4.23
C ILE A 50 -0.45 -16.64 -4.60
N PHE A 51 0.73 -16.35 -5.19
CA PHE A 51 1.07 -15.02 -5.66
C PHE A 51 0.49 -14.68 -7.03
N LEU A 52 -0.09 -15.66 -7.75
CA LEU A 52 -0.75 -15.44 -9.04
C LEU A 52 -2.27 -15.33 -8.91
N GLN A 53 -2.81 -15.40 -7.70
CA GLN A 53 -4.24 -15.23 -7.50
C GLN A 53 -4.65 -13.78 -7.78
N THR A 54 -5.67 -13.62 -8.63
CA THR A 54 -6.28 -12.33 -8.95
C THR A 54 -7.12 -11.80 -7.79
N VAL A 55 -7.53 -10.53 -7.85
CA VAL A 55 -8.44 -9.94 -6.86
C VAL A 55 -9.82 -10.60 -6.86
N THR A 56 -10.21 -11.28 -7.96
CA THR A 56 -11.46 -12.05 -8.07
C THR A 56 -11.36 -13.46 -7.48
N GLY A 57 -10.15 -13.88 -7.10
CA GLY A 57 -9.89 -15.22 -6.58
C GLY A 57 -9.50 -16.26 -7.63
N ASP A 58 -9.53 -15.89 -8.91
CA ASP A 58 -9.12 -16.74 -10.04
C ASP A 58 -7.61 -16.73 -10.24
N TYR A 59 -7.16 -17.53 -11.20
CA TYR A 59 -5.75 -17.60 -11.63
C TYR A 59 -5.64 -17.26 -13.12
N PRO A 60 -4.56 -16.62 -13.57
CA PRO A 60 -4.30 -16.42 -14.99
C PRO A 60 -4.24 -17.76 -15.74
N SER A 61 -4.79 -17.80 -16.95
CA SER A 61 -4.79 -19.01 -17.79
C SER A 61 -3.39 -19.37 -18.31
N ASP A 62 -2.52 -18.39 -18.49
CA ASP A 62 -1.11 -18.55 -18.85
C ASP A 62 -0.22 -17.98 -17.76
N THR A 63 0.53 -18.87 -17.10
CA THR A 63 1.50 -18.53 -16.06
C THR A 63 2.94 -18.74 -16.51
N SER A 64 3.16 -18.89 -17.82
CA SER A 64 4.48 -19.14 -18.40
C SER A 64 5.47 -18.01 -18.06
N GLY A 65 6.62 -18.39 -17.54
CA GLY A 65 7.66 -17.44 -17.11
C GLY A 65 7.44 -16.80 -15.75
N ALA A 66 6.28 -16.99 -15.11
CA ALA A 66 5.98 -16.47 -13.78
C ALA A 66 6.27 -17.48 -12.67
N MET A 67 5.97 -18.75 -12.89
CA MET A 67 6.19 -19.81 -11.90
C MET A 67 6.68 -21.12 -12.54
N SER A 68 7.08 -22.07 -11.69
CA SER A 68 7.43 -23.41 -12.12
C SER A 68 6.24 -24.17 -12.72
N PRO A 69 6.41 -24.93 -13.83
CA PRO A 69 5.35 -25.77 -14.39
C PRO A 69 4.83 -26.85 -13.43
N THR A 70 5.59 -27.16 -12.38
CA THR A 70 5.25 -28.19 -11.39
C THR A 70 4.53 -27.62 -10.16
N GLU A 71 4.26 -26.30 -10.13
CA GLU A 71 3.57 -25.62 -9.02
C GLU A 71 4.15 -26.02 -7.65
N MET A 72 5.44 -25.76 -7.46
CA MET A 72 6.16 -26.19 -6.26
C MET A 72 5.65 -25.49 -5.00
N ASP A 73 5.72 -26.20 -3.88
CA ASP A 73 5.54 -25.59 -2.57
C ASP A 73 6.67 -24.62 -2.23
N ILE A 74 6.30 -23.48 -1.66
CA ILE A 74 7.21 -22.55 -1.01
C ILE A 74 7.22 -22.77 0.50
N VAL A 75 8.35 -22.47 1.14
CA VAL A 75 8.55 -22.55 2.59
C VAL A 75 8.38 -21.19 3.21
N LEU A 76 7.49 -21.07 4.17
CA LEU A 76 7.22 -19.85 4.91
C LEU A 76 8.02 -19.85 6.21
N LYS A 77 8.82 -18.79 6.41
CA LYS A 77 9.60 -18.59 7.65
C LYS A 77 9.02 -17.41 8.42
N ALA A 78 8.56 -17.68 9.62
CA ALA A 78 7.99 -16.66 10.50
C ALA A 78 9.05 -15.58 10.85
N ASP A 79 8.66 -14.31 10.70
CA ASP A 79 9.47 -13.19 11.21
C ASP A 79 9.06 -12.89 12.67
N PRO A 80 9.93 -13.15 13.66
CA PRO A 80 9.57 -13.00 15.08
C PRO A 80 9.21 -11.54 15.46
N LYS A 81 9.68 -10.57 14.70
CA LYS A 81 9.34 -9.15 14.94
C LYS A 81 7.89 -8.80 14.61
N THR A 82 7.19 -9.70 13.91
CA THR A 82 5.82 -9.45 13.44
C THR A 82 4.76 -10.22 14.21
N VAL A 83 5.14 -10.96 15.26
CA VAL A 83 4.14 -11.64 16.10
C VAL A 83 3.31 -10.59 16.85
N ARG A 84 1.98 -10.66 16.68
CA ARG A 84 1.01 -9.72 17.25
C ARG A 84 -0.25 -10.46 17.67
N ARG A 85 -1.00 -9.92 18.62
CA ARG A 85 -2.34 -10.41 18.94
C ARG A 85 -3.30 -10.14 17.77
N VAL A 86 -4.36 -10.93 17.70
CA VAL A 86 -5.52 -10.67 16.83
C VAL A 86 -6.68 -10.22 17.72
N PRO A 87 -6.84 -8.91 17.96
CA PRO A 87 -7.70 -8.40 19.05
C PRO A 87 -9.20 -8.59 18.82
N TRP A 88 -9.64 -8.84 17.58
CA TRP A 88 -11.05 -9.12 17.24
C TRP A 88 -11.40 -10.60 17.29
N ALA A 89 -10.43 -11.49 17.45
CA ALA A 89 -10.70 -12.93 17.53
C ALA A 89 -11.41 -13.30 18.83
N ALA A 90 -12.34 -14.27 18.76
CA ALA A 90 -13.09 -14.74 19.93
C ALA A 90 -12.19 -15.50 20.91
N GLU A 91 -11.25 -16.29 20.39
CA GLU A 91 -10.26 -17.04 21.16
C GLU A 91 -8.92 -16.30 21.15
N PRO A 92 -8.06 -16.48 22.17
CA PRO A 92 -6.71 -15.89 22.18
C PRO A 92 -5.90 -16.30 20.95
N THR A 93 -5.81 -15.42 19.97
CA THR A 93 -5.19 -15.67 18.66
C THR A 93 -4.02 -14.72 18.45
N ALA A 94 -2.93 -15.24 17.87
CA ALA A 94 -1.82 -14.43 17.36
C ALA A 94 -1.77 -14.48 15.83
N GLN A 95 -1.23 -13.44 15.21
CA GLN A 95 -0.83 -13.44 13.80
C GLN A 95 0.67 -13.25 13.68
N VAL A 96 1.26 -13.86 12.64
CA VAL A 96 2.69 -13.75 12.34
C VAL A 96 2.88 -13.63 10.85
N ILE A 97 3.60 -12.60 10.41
CA ILE A 97 3.94 -12.43 9.00
C ILE A 97 5.16 -13.30 8.67
N HIS A 98 5.14 -13.93 7.49
CA HIS A 98 6.20 -14.84 7.05
C HIS A 98 6.90 -14.30 5.82
N ASP A 99 8.20 -14.55 5.75
CA ASP A 99 8.98 -14.45 4.53
C ASP A 99 8.91 -15.78 3.74
N CYS A 100 8.97 -15.70 2.42
CA CYS A 100 8.76 -16.82 1.51
C CYS A 100 10.07 -17.27 0.86
N PHE A 101 10.35 -18.58 0.87
CA PHE A 101 11.56 -19.17 0.32
C PHE A 101 11.24 -20.41 -0.51
N TYR A 102 12.05 -20.68 -1.50
CA TYR A 102 12.09 -21.98 -2.17
C TYR A 102 12.81 -23.02 -1.29
N ALA A 103 12.69 -24.31 -1.65
CA ALA A 103 13.32 -25.40 -0.91
C ALA A 103 14.87 -25.30 -0.88
N ASP A 104 15.48 -24.64 -1.87
CA ASP A 104 16.92 -24.37 -1.93
C ASP A 104 17.36 -23.19 -1.03
N GLY A 105 16.43 -22.57 -0.32
CA GLY A 105 16.68 -21.46 0.57
C GLY A 105 16.72 -20.08 -0.09
N LYS A 106 16.55 -19.99 -1.41
CA LYS A 106 16.42 -18.71 -2.09
C LYS A 106 15.08 -18.05 -1.78
N ARG A 107 15.07 -16.73 -1.67
CA ARG A 107 13.84 -15.95 -1.48
C ARG A 107 12.94 -16.07 -2.72
N VAL A 108 11.64 -16.21 -2.51
CA VAL A 108 10.65 -16.20 -3.60
C VAL A 108 10.62 -14.80 -4.19
N GLY A 109 11.04 -14.67 -5.45
CA GLY A 109 11.25 -13.38 -6.10
C GLY A 109 9.97 -12.56 -6.31
N MET A 110 8.81 -13.22 -6.38
CA MET A 110 7.52 -12.56 -6.59
C MET A 110 6.78 -12.21 -5.28
N ALA A 111 7.27 -12.63 -4.11
CA ALA A 111 6.64 -12.33 -2.84
C ALA A 111 6.77 -10.83 -2.48
N PRO A 112 5.68 -10.06 -2.28
CA PRO A 112 5.72 -8.61 -2.10
C PRO A 112 6.65 -8.13 -0.97
N ARG A 113 6.60 -8.80 0.19
CA ARG A 113 7.49 -8.49 1.32
C ARG A 113 8.97 -8.73 0.97
N GLY A 114 9.23 -9.79 0.21
CA GLY A 114 10.57 -10.12 -0.31
C GLY A 114 11.10 -9.08 -1.30
N VAL A 115 10.23 -8.53 -2.15
CA VAL A 115 10.57 -7.43 -3.08
C VAL A 115 11.01 -6.19 -2.32
N LEU A 116 10.26 -5.79 -1.28
CA LEU A 116 10.66 -4.65 -0.45
C LEU A 116 12.00 -4.91 0.24
N ARG A 117 12.21 -6.10 0.83
CA ARG A 117 13.51 -6.47 1.42
C ARG A 117 14.66 -6.33 0.41
N GLY A 118 14.45 -6.77 -0.84
CA GLY A 118 15.46 -6.62 -1.90
C GLY A 118 15.82 -5.17 -2.17
N VAL A 119 14.85 -4.27 -2.23
CA VAL A 119 15.09 -2.83 -2.38
C VAL A 119 15.86 -2.26 -1.19
N LEU A 120 15.48 -2.63 0.04
CA LEU A 120 16.16 -2.18 1.26
C LEU A 120 17.62 -2.66 1.33
N GLU A 121 17.92 -3.87 0.85
CA GLU A 121 19.30 -4.39 0.74
C GLU A 121 20.16 -3.53 -0.20
N LEU A 122 19.60 -2.97 -1.28
CA LEU A 122 20.31 -2.04 -2.16
C LEU A 122 20.70 -0.73 -1.45
N TYR A 123 19.79 -0.19 -0.65
CA TYR A 123 20.10 0.97 0.20
C TYR A 123 21.16 0.64 1.24
N ALA A 124 21.01 -0.49 1.94
CA ALA A 124 21.96 -0.94 2.97
C ALA A 124 23.37 -1.13 2.42
N ALA A 125 23.50 -1.67 1.19
CA ALA A 125 24.80 -1.80 0.51
C ALA A 125 25.51 -0.45 0.26
N ARG A 126 24.76 0.67 0.31
CA ARG A 126 25.30 2.05 0.21
C ARG A 126 25.53 2.70 1.58
N GLY A 127 25.25 1.99 2.68
CA GLY A 127 25.25 2.56 4.03
C GLY A 127 24.06 3.50 4.27
N TRP A 128 22.95 3.30 3.58
CA TRP A 128 21.72 4.08 3.66
C TRP A 128 20.58 3.26 4.27
N GLU A 129 19.70 3.94 4.97
CA GLU A 129 18.46 3.38 5.49
C GLU A 129 17.29 4.30 5.13
N PRO A 130 16.30 3.80 4.36
CA PRO A 130 15.07 4.55 4.11
C PRO A 130 14.20 4.61 5.36
N ILE A 131 13.66 5.80 5.62
CA ILE A 131 12.64 6.06 6.65
C ILE A 131 11.38 6.48 5.92
N VAL A 132 10.25 5.86 6.26
CA VAL A 132 8.95 6.15 5.63
C VAL A 132 7.89 6.44 6.68
N ALA A 133 6.83 7.15 6.26
CA ALA A 133 5.59 7.31 6.99
C ALA A 133 4.44 7.24 5.97
N PRO A 134 3.67 6.15 5.95
CA PRO A 134 2.47 6.06 5.13
C PRO A 134 1.29 6.78 5.80
N GLU A 135 0.52 7.53 4.99
CA GLU A 135 -0.78 8.09 5.31
C GLU A 135 -1.83 7.29 4.56
N LEU A 136 -2.83 6.74 5.24
CA LEU A 136 -3.83 5.87 4.63
C LEU A 136 -5.22 6.49 4.72
N GLU A 137 -5.76 6.86 3.56
CA GLU A 137 -7.15 7.33 3.43
C GLU A 137 -8.08 6.14 3.19
N PHE A 138 -9.28 6.19 3.75
CA PHE A 138 -10.32 5.19 3.54
C PHE A 138 -11.71 5.80 3.77
N TYR A 139 -12.74 5.14 3.25
CA TYR A 139 -14.12 5.49 3.53
C TYR A 139 -14.76 4.49 4.47
N LEU A 140 -15.57 5.00 5.39
CA LEU A 140 -16.59 4.20 6.06
C LEU A 140 -17.87 4.23 5.21
N VAL A 141 -18.49 3.06 5.02
CA VAL A 141 -19.73 2.93 4.26
C VAL A 141 -20.70 1.98 4.97
N GLU A 142 -22.02 2.15 4.69
CA GLU A 142 -23.01 1.17 5.10
C GLU A 142 -22.72 -0.20 4.47
N PRO A 143 -23.13 -1.32 5.10
CA PRO A 143 -23.04 -2.64 4.48
C PRO A 143 -23.72 -2.65 3.11
N ASN A 144 -22.94 -2.92 2.07
CA ASN A 144 -23.43 -3.05 0.71
C ASN A 144 -23.64 -4.53 0.38
N ILE A 145 -24.88 -4.97 0.38
CA ILE A 145 -25.27 -6.36 0.11
C ILE A 145 -25.59 -6.62 -1.38
N ASP A 146 -25.66 -5.58 -2.19
CA ASP A 146 -25.93 -5.66 -3.63
C ASP A 146 -24.96 -4.76 -4.38
N ALA A 147 -24.06 -5.38 -5.15
CA ALA A 147 -22.99 -4.71 -5.89
C ALA A 147 -23.49 -3.74 -6.98
N ASP A 148 -24.74 -3.85 -7.44
CA ASP A 148 -25.32 -2.96 -8.44
C ASP A 148 -25.74 -1.60 -7.85
N TYR A 149 -25.82 -1.48 -6.54
CA TYR A 149 -26.13 -0.22 -5.89
C TYR A 149 -24.88 0.57 -5.45
N PRO A 150 -24.92 1.92 -5.58
CA PRO A 150 -23.86 2.78 -5.08
C PRO A 150 -23.65 2.63 -3.57
N LEU A 151 -22.40 2.74 -3.13
CA LEU A 151 -22.05 2.82 -1.71
C LEU A 151 -22.69 4.07 -1.07
N LYS A 152 -23.04 3.96 0.22
CA LYS A 152 -23.63 5.04 1.00
C LYS A 152 -22.78 5.32 2.25
N PRO A 153 -22.64 6.61 2.65
CA PRO A 153 -22.06 6.94 3.95
C PRO A 153 -22.89 6.33 5.08
N PRO A 154 -22.25 5.84 6.15
CA PRO A 154 -22.96 5.25 7.28
C PRO A 154 -23.65 6.32 8.12
N VAL A 155 -24.62 5.87 8.92
CA VAL A 155 -25.29 6.73 9.89
C VAL A 155 -24.42 6.83 11.15
N GLY A 156 -24.03 8.05 11.52
CA GLY A 156 -23.28 8.34 12.73
C GLY A 156 -24.14 8.36 13.99
N ARG A 157 -23.53 8.69 15.14
CA ARG A 157 -24.21 8.76 16.46
C ARG A 157 -25.37 9.77 16.50
N SER A 158 -25.36 10.79 15.65
CA SER A 158 -26.47 11.75 15.52
C SER A 158 -27.74 11.15 14.90
N GLY A 159 -27.69 9.94 14.35
CA GLY A 159 -28.79 9.30 13.62
C GLY A 159 -28.93 9.79 12.17
N ARG A 160 -27.93 10.50 11.63
CA ARG A 160 -27.90 11.02 10.26
C ARG A 160 -26.67 10.52 9.52
N ALA A 161 -26.84 10.24 8.23
CA ALA A 161 -25.70 10.05 7.34
C ALA A 161 -25.02 11.40 7.06
N GLU A 162 -23.71 11.38 6.95
CA GLU A 162 -22.94 12.59 6.71
C GLU A 162 -23.15 13.14 5.29
N PRO A 163 -23.33 14.46 5.13
CA PRO A 163 -23.57 15.07 3.81
C PRO A 163 -22.27 15.29 2.99
N GLY A 164 -21.08 15.03 3.55
CA GLY A 164 -19.78 15.31 2.94
C GLY A 164 -19.24 16.70 3.21
N ARG A 165 -18.00 16.93 2.77
CA ARG A 165 -17.28 18.24 2.88
C ARG A 165 -17.05 18.68 4.32
N GLN A 166 -16.62 17.75 5.17
CA GLN A 166 -16.35 17.98 6.60
C GLN A 166 -14.85 17.99 6.94
N SER A 167 -14.00 18.34 5.97
CA SER A 167 -12.53 18.31 6.14
C SER A 167 -12.07 18.93 7.46
N TYR A 168 -11.27 18.17 8.21
CA TYR A 168 -10.73 18.51 9.53
C TYR A 168 -11.79 18.74 10.64
N SER A 169 -13.04 18.32 10.42
CA SER A 169 -14.08 18.46 11.44
C SER A 169 -13.93 17.40 12.54
N ILE A 170 -13.58 17.84 13.74
CA ILE A 170 -13.53 16.96 14.92
C ILE A 170 -14.92 16.39 15.24
N ALA A 171 -15.98 17.18 15.05
CA ALA A 171 -17.36 16.72 15.27
C ALA A 171 -17.74 15.58 14.31
N ALA A 172 -17.26 15.63 13.06
CA ALA A 172 -17.51 14.56 12.07
C ALA A 172 -16.74 13.27 12.41
N VAL A 173 -15.49 13.37 12.87
CA VAL A 173 -14.77 12.20 13.43
C VAL A 173 -15.57 11.59 14.59
N ASN A 174 -16.05 12.42 15.52
CA ASN A 174 -16.78 11.98 16.70
C ASN A 174 -18.15 11.36 16.38
N GLU A 175 -18.69 11.48 15.16
CA GLU A 175 -19.87 10.72 14.74
C GLU A 175 -19.62 9.19 14.79
N PHE A 176 -18.36 8.76 14.67
CA PHE A 176 -17.94 7.37 14.67
C PHE A 176 -17.01 7.00 15.84
N ASP A 177 -17.04 7.77 16.92
CA ASP A 177 -16.19 7.65 18.12
C ASP A 177 -16.02 6.20 18.63
N PRO A 178 -17.11 5.40 18.84
CA PRO A 178 -16.94 4.02 19.31
C PRO A 178 -16.16 3.10 18.35
N LEU A 179 -16.22 3.37 17.04
CA LEU A 179 -15.43 2.62 16.06
C LEU A 179 -13.96 2.98 16.17
N PHE A 180 -13.64 4.26 16.34
CA PHE A 180 -12.27 4.73 16.47
C PHE A 180 -11.64 4.32 17.80
N ASP A 181 -12.42 4.25 18.89
CA ASP A 181 -11.96 3.68 20.17
C ASP A 181 -11.52 2.22 20.00
N ASP A 182 -12.35 1.38 19.37
CA ASP A 182 -11.99 -0.01 19.06
C ASP A 182 -10.78 -0.09 18.12
N MET A 183 -10.72 0.76 17.11
CA MET A 183 -9.60 0.78 16.15
C MET A 183 -8.28 1.16 16.82
N TYR A 184 -8.27 2.18 17.68
CA TYR A 184 -7.09 2.57 18.47
C TYR A 184 -6.65 1.43 19.40
N GLN A 185 -7.59 0.82 20.13
CA GLN A 185 -7.28 -0.32 20.99
C GLN A 185 -6.70 -1.49 20.21
N PHE A 186 -7.29 -1.80 19.04
CA PHE A 186 -6.79 -2.87 18.18
C PHE A 186 -5.39 -2.56 17.62
N CYS A 187 -5.11 -1.30 17.31
CA CYS A 187 -3.77 -0.88 16.87
C CYS A 187 -2.75 -0.99 18.01
N GLU A 188 -3.11 -0.56 19.22
CA GLU A 188 -2.26 -0.69 20.42
C GLU A 188 -1.93 -2.17 20.73
N ASP A 189 -2.92 -3.05 20.68
CA ASP A 189 -2.74 -4.51 20.89
C ASP A 189 -1.82 -5.16 19.83
N GLN A 190 -1.59 -4.48 18.70
CA GLN A 190 -0.76 -4.96 17.59
C GLN A 190 0.54 -4.17 17.41
N ASP A 191 0.89 -3.26 18.32
CA ASP A 191 2.02 -2.33 18.20
C ASP A 191 2.01 -1.57 16.85
N ILE A 192 0.82 -1.14 16.40
CA ILE A 192 0.66 -0.24 15.25
C ILE A 192 0.63 1.18 15.79
N GLU A 193 1.64 1.96 15.45
CA GLU A 193 1.82 3.31 16.00
C GLU A 193 1.10 4.35 15.14
N ILE A 194 -0.08 4.78 15.59
CA ILE A 194 -0.86 5.86 14.97
C ILE A 194 -0.32 7.21 15.42
N ASP A 195 -0.03 8.10 14.46
CA ASP A 195 0.35 9.50 14.71
C ASP A 195 -0.90 10.40 14.78
N THR A 196 -1.75 10.36 13.75
CA THR A 196 -2.96 11.20 13.67
C THR A 196 -4.14 10.48 13.02
N LEU A 197 -5.36 10.92 13.38
CA LEU A 197 -6.62 10.62 12.72
C LEU A 197 -7.24 11.91 12.21
N ILE A 198 -7.60 11.97 10.93
CA ILE A 198 -8.15 13.14 10.26
C ILE A 198 -9.45 12.78 9.55
N HIS A 199 -10.44 13.69 9.59
CA HIS A 199 -11.57 13.63 8.67
C HIS A 199 -11.18 14.30 7.35
N GLU A 200 -11.29 13.57 6.25
CA GLU A 200 -11.00 14.03 4.90
C GLU A 200 -12.20 14.77 4.27
N ASP A 201 -12.09 15.16 2.99
CA ASP A 201 -13.09 15.99 2.30
C ASP A 201 -14.36 15.19 1.92
N GLY A 202 -14.29 13.88 1.74
CA GLY A 202 -15.41 13.02 1.38
C GLY A 202 -16.30 12.67 2.57
N ALA A 203 -17.56 12.31 2.30
CA ALA A 203 -18.51 11.88 3.33
C ALA A 203 -18.02 10.59 4.02
N ALA A 204 -17.78 10.66 5.33
CA ALA A 204 -17.19 9.60 6.15
C ALA A 204 -15.84 9.09 5.61
N GLN A 205 -15.07 9.98 4.97
CA GLN A 205 -13.69 9.70 4.56
C GLN A 205 -12.75 10.09 5.69
N MET A 206 -11.90 9.14 6.05
CA MET A 206 -10.94 9.26 7.16
C MET A 206 -9.53 9.03 6.64
N GLU A 207 -8.55 9.63 7.32
CA GLU A 207 -7.13 9.40 7.12
C GLU A 207 -6.48 9.01 8.44
N ILE A 208 -5.67 7.96 8.41
CA ILE A 208 -4.76 7.58 9.49
C ILE A 208 -3.33 7.74 9.02
N ASN A 209 -2.55 8.46 9.81
CA ASN A 209 -1.12 8.61 9.62
C ASN A 209 -0.38 7.70 10.59
N LEU A 210 0.53 6.88 10.08
CA LEU A 210 1.40 6.04 10.90
C LEU A 210 2.69 6.81 11.25
N LEU A 211 3.19 6.59 12.46
CA LEU A 211 4.44 7.20 12.92
C LEU A 211 5.60 6.73 12.02
N HIS A 212 6.48 7.64 11.64
CA HIS A 212 7.60 7.34 10.75
C HIS A 212 8.60 6.31 11.33
N GLY A 213 9.13 5.45 10.48
CA GLY A 213 10.07 4.42 10.90
C GLY A 213 10.73 3.66 9.76
N ASN A 214 11.27 2.50 10.09
CA ASN A 214 11.89 1.59 9.13
C ASN A 214 10.88 1.13 8.08
N ALA A 215 11.26 1.14 6.81
CA ALA A 215 10.31 0.92 5.70
C ALA A 215 9.66 -0.47 5.68
N LEU A 216 10.35 -1.52 6.15
CA LEU A 216 9.73 -2.84 6.21
C LEU A 216 8.72 -2.94 7.35
N ASP A 217 9.06 -2.40 8.50
CA ASP A 217 8.20 -2.38 9.67
C ASP A 217 6.93 -1.56 9.40
N LEU A 218 7.06 -0.40 8.77
CA LEU A 218 5.91 0.42 8.36
C LEU A 218 5.05 -0.24 7.27
N ALA A 219 5.65 -1.03 6.37
CA ALA A 219 4.89 -1.82 5.42
C ALA A 219 4.08 -2.94 6.12
N ASP A 220 4.68 -3.61 7.12
CA ASP A 220 4.01 -4.58 7.99
C ASP A 220 2.86 -3.92 8.77
N GLN A 221 3.09 -2.76 9.40
CA GLN A 221 2.07 -2.01 10.12
C GLN A 221 0.93 -1.54 9.19
N ALA A 222 1.23 -0.98 8.02
CA ALA A 222 0.20 -0.54 7.06
C ALA A 222 -0.63 -1.72 6.53
N PHE A 223 -0.02 -2.88 6.32
CA PHE A 223 -0.70 -4.11 5.92
C PHE A 223 -1.67 -4.58 7.01
N LEU A 224 -1.21 -4.65 8.27
CA LEU A 224 -2.04 -5.02 9.42
C LEU A 224 -3.11 -3.97 9.70
N PHE A 225 -2.79 -2.68 9.58
CA PHE A 225 -3.74 -1.59 9.77
C PHE A 225 -4.94 -1.69 8.83
N LYS A 226 -4.73 -1.97 7.54
CA LYS A 226 -5.83 -2.15 6.59
C LYS A 226 -6.78 -3.28 7.02
N ARG A 227 -6.26 -4.33 7.62
CA ARG A 227 -7.03 -5.42 8.19
C ARG A 227 -7.77 -4.96 9.44
N THR A 228 -7.07 -4.31 10.35
CA THR A 228 -7.60 -3.77 11.60
C THR A 228 -8.77 -2.81 11.38
N ALA A 229 -8.64 -1.87 10.45
CA ALA A 229 -9.70 -0.91 10.13
C ALA A 229 -10.96 -1.60 9.59
N ARG A 230 -10.81 -2.66 8.77
CA ARG A 230 -11.96 -3.45 8.29
C ARG A 230 -12.65 -4.20 9.42
N GLU A 231 -11.90 -4.83 10.31
CA GLU A 231 -12.47 -5.58 11.44
C GLU A 231 -13.15 -4.66 12.46
N ALA A 232 -12.54 -3.50 12.78
CA ALA A 232 -13.18 -2.49 13.60
C ALA A 232 -14.51 -2.01 12.98
N ALA A 233 -14.52 -1.72 11.67
CA ALA A 233 -15.75 -1.31 10.97
C ALA A 233 -16.82 -2.41 10.98
N LEU A 234 -16.46 -3.67 10.75
CA LEU A 234 -17.38 -4.81 10.80
C LEU A 234 -18.03 -4.97 12.19
N ARG A 235 -17.28 -4.76 13.27
CA ARG A 235 -17.79 -4.80 14.64
C ARG A 235 -18.90 -3.77 14.87
N HIS A 236 -18.81 -2.62 14.18
CA HIS A 236 -19.81 -1.54 14.21
C HIS A 236 -20.83 -1.59 13.06
N LYS A 237 -20.93 -2.73 12.35
CA LYS A 237 -21.87 -2.94 11.23
C LYS A 237 -21.66 -1.93 10.10
N MET A 238 -20.42 -1.59 9.83
CA MET A 238 -19.96 -0.75 8.72
C MET A 238 -18.88 -1.49 7.92
N TYR A 239 -18.57 -1.00 6.73
CA TYR A 239 -17.38 -1.43 6.00
C TYR A 239 -16.37 -0.28 5.92
N ALA A 240 -15.09 -0.58 6.15
CA ALA A 240 -13.98 0.29 5.80
C ALA A 240 -13.45 -0.12 4.41
N THR A 241 -13.50 0.81 3.45
CA THR A 241 -13.02 0.54 2.10
C THR A 241 -11.81 1.39 1.75
N PHE A 242 -10.78 0.74 1.23
CA PHE A 242 -9.58 1.34 0.69
C PHE A 242 -9.61 1.44 -0.85
N MET A 243 -10.78 1.34 -1.48
CA MET A 243 -10.92 1.61 -2.91
C MET A 243 -10.40 3.01 -3.24
N ALA A 244 -9.60 3.12 -4.31
CA ALA A 244 -9.05 4.43 -4.71
C ALA A 244 -10.15 5.43 -5.11
N LYS A 245 -11.30 4.97 -5.58
CA LYS A 245 -12.45 5.81 -5.97
C LYS A 245 -13.77 5.10 -5.70
N PRO A 246 -14.25 5.03 -4.43
CA PRO A 246 -15.49 4.33 -4.09
C PRO A 246 -16.75 5.09 -4.52
N HIS A 247 -16.72 6.42 -4.52
CA HIS A 247 -17.84 7.29 -4.85
C HIS A 247 -17.53 8.16 -6.06
N ALA A 248 -18.44 8.22 -7.04
CA ALA A 248 -18.23 8.96 -8.29
C ALA A 248 -18.00 10.47 -8.06
N LYS A 249 -18.70 11.07 -7.09
CA LYS A 249 -18.71 12.53 -6.85
C LYS A 249 -17.85 12.96 -5.66
N GLU A 250 -17.40 12.02 -4.82
CA GLU A 250 -16.52 12.30 -3.66
C GLU A 250 -15.03 12.20 -4.07
N PRO A 251 -14.10 12.70 -3.28
CA PRO A 251 -12.66 12.51 -3.50
C PRO A 251 -12.26 11.04 -3.58
N GLY A 252 -11.12 10.76 -4.21
CA GLY A 252 -10.48 9.45 -4.14
C GLY A 252 -9.70 9.28 -2.84
N SER A 253 -9.30 8.05 -2.54
CA SER A 253 -8.47 7.71 -1.37
C SER A 253 -7.04 7.37 -1.80
N ALA A 254 -6.08 7.97 -1.13
CA ALA A 254 -4.65 7.80 -1.34
C ALA A 254 -3.98 6.96 -0.23
N MET A 255 -2.82 6.44 -0.55
CA MET A 255 -1.79 6.10 0.42
C MET A 255 -0.57 6.98 0.13
N HIS A 256 -0.50 8.15 0.76
CA HIS A 256 0.67 9.02 0.61
C HIS A 256 1.88 8.39 1.30
N ILE A 257 3.04 8.47 0.68
CA ILE A 257 4.27 7.88 1.22
C ILE A 257 5.27 9.01 1.43
N HIS A 258 5.40 9.44 2.68
CA HIS A 258 6.53 10.26 3.10
C HIS A 258 7.78 9.40 3.14
N GLN A 259 8.87 9.89 2.58
CA GLN A 259 10.13 9.14 2.52
C GLN A 259 11.33 10.04 2.67
N SER A 260 12.28 9.58 3.47
CA SER A 260 13.60 10.16 3.63
C SER A 260 14.65 9.05 3.68
N VAL A 261 15.92 9.43 3.68
CA VAL A 261 17.02 8.47 3.75
C VAL A 261 18.03 8.96 4.78
N VAL A 262 18.47 8.09 5.67
CA VAL A 262 19.52 8.39 6.66
C VAL A 262 20.76 7.56 6.40
N ASP A 263 21.91 8.10 6.75
CA ASP A 263 23.17 7.34 6.80
C ASP A 263 23.15 6.41 8.01
N THR A 264 23.46 5.14 7.81
CA THR A 264 23.32 4.09 8.84
C THR A 264 24.29 4.28 10.02
N LYS A 265 25.43 4.94 9.80
CA LYS A 265 26.46 5.14 10.83
C LYS A 265 26.22 6.41 11.64
N THR A 266 25.90 7.50 10.96
CA THR A 266 25.74 8.81 11.60
C THR A 266 24.31 9.11 12.03
N ARG A 267 23.33 8.35 11.51
CA ARG A 267 21.89 8.57 11.68
C ARG A 267 21.42 9.94 11.16
N LYS A 268 22.22 10.62 10.37
CA LYS A 268 21.87 11.92 9.75
C LYS A 268 21.17 11.72 8.42
N SER A 269 20.28 12.65 8.10
CA SER A 269 19.62 12.69 6.78
C SER A 269 20.65 12.90 5.69
N VAL A 270 20.65 12.04 4.65
CA VAL A 270 21.47 12.22 3.45
C VAL A 270 20.86 13.25 2.50
N PHE A 271 19.64 13.71 2.79
CA PHE A 271 18.94 14.74 2.01
C PHE A 271 19.36 16.17 2.38
N SER A 272 20.19 16.32 3.41
CA SER A 272 20.68 17.63 3.87
C SER A 272 22.18 17.70 3.91
N ASN A 273 22.74 18.82 3.46
CA ASN A 273 24.14 19.17 3.64
C ASN A 273 24.41 19.62 5.10
N PRO A 274 25.67 19.65 5.55
CA PRO A 274 26.03 20.12 6.89
C PRO A 274 25.57 21.55 7.22
N ASP A 275 25.43 22.42 6.22
CA ASP A 275 24.91 23.78 6.34
C ASP A 275 23.38 23.88 6.39
N GLY A 276 22.69 22.73 6.31
CA GLY A 276 21.22 22.65 6.32
C GLY A 276 20.58 22.82 4.94
N SER A 277 21.35 23.11 3.88
CA SER A 277 20.82 23.17 2.51
C SER A 277 20.42 21.79 1.99
N PRO A 278 19.50 21.69 0.99
CA PRO A 278 19.19 20.43 0.32
C PRO A 278 20.43 19.83 -0.37
N SER A 279 20.65 18.53 -0.22
CA SER A 279 21.79 17.85 -0.83
C SER A 279 21.53 17.48 -2.30
N ALA A 280 22.59 17.17 -3.05
CA ALA A 280 22.47 16.63 -4.41
C ALA A 280 21.69 15.31 -4.42
N LEU A 281 21.83 14.45 -3.39
CA LEU A 281 21.09 13.19 -3.27
C LEU A 281 19.60 13.41 -3.10
N PHE A 282 19.17 14.46 -2.40
CA PHE A 282 17.76 14.83 -2.29
C PHE A 282 17.16 15.15 -3.67
N PHE A 283 17.82 16.01 -4.43
CA PHE A 283 17.34 16.34 -5.77
C PHE A 283 17.38 15.14 -6.72
N SER A 284 18.42 14.31 -6.63
CA SER A 284 18.49 13.08 -7.42
C SER A 284 17.38 12.09 -7.07
N HIS A 285 17.01 12.01 -5.80
CA HIS A 285 15.87 11.19 -5.35
C HIS A 285 14.55 11.67 -5.98
N ILE A 286 14.28 12.99 -5.95
CA ILE A 286 13.11 13.59 -6.62
C ILE A 286 13.13 13.28 -8.12
N ALA A 287 14.28 13.45 -8.77
CA ALA A 287 14.43 13.19 -10.20
C ALA A 287 14.15 11.73 -10.57
N GLY A 288 14.57 10.79 -9.72
CA GLY A 288 14.26 9.37 -9.87
C GLY A 288 12.77 9.10 -9.78
N LEU A 289 12.09 9.71 -8.82
CA LEU A 289 10.62 9.63 -8.71
C LEU A 289 9.95 10.20 -9.98
N GLN A 290 10.38 11.38 -10.46
CA GLN A 290 9.84 11.96 -11.68
C GLN A 290 9.99 11.06 -12.91
N ARG A 291 11.17 10.43 -13.05
CA ARG A 291 11.49 9.60 -14.22
C ARG A 291 10.79 8.25 -14.23
N TYR A 292 10.72 7.59 -13.08
CA TYR A 292 10.35 6.18 -13.01
C TYR A 292 8.93 5.92 -12.52
N LEU A 293 8.30 6.84 -11.74
CA LEU A 293 6.92 6.64 -11.28
C LEU A 293 5.91 6.48 -12.42
N PRO A 294 5.96 7.22 -13.55
CA PRO A 294 5.04 6.97 -14.66
C PRO A 294 5.12 5.55 -15.22
N GLN A 295 6.31 4.92 -15.18
CA GLN A 295 6.52 3.53 -15.60
C GLN A 295 6.05 2.51 -14.55
N ALA A 296 5.96 2.93 -13.29
CA ALA A 296 5.60 2.10 -12.15
C ALA A 296 4.12 2.18 -11.76
N MET A 297 3.31 2.89 -12.53
CA MET A 297 1.92 3.23 -12.14
C MET A 297 1.06 2.02 -11.81
N ALA A 298 1.21 0.89 -12.52
CA ALA A 298 0.46 -0.31 -12.22
C ALA A 298 0.70 -0.84 -10.79
N LEU A 299 1.86 -0.54 -10.19
CA LEU A 299 2.22 -0.93 -8.82
C LEU A 299 1.62 0.01 -7.75
N LEU A 300 1.28 1.25 -8.14
CA LEU A 300 0.74 2.31 -7.27
C LEU A 300 -0.77 2.54 -7.48
N ALA A 301 -1.28 2.16 -8.63
CA ALA A 301 -2.68 2.23 -9.05
C ALA A 301 -3.10 0.85 -9.63
N PRO A 302 -3.25 -0.18 -8.75
CA PRO A 302 -3.24 -1.58 -9.16
C PRO A 302 -4.55 -2.10 -9.73
N ASN A 303 -5.61 -1.31 -9.71
CA ASN A 303 -6.95 -1.73 -10.11
C ASN A 303 -7.53 -0.81 -11.19
N VAL A 304 -8.49 -1.29 -11.96
CA VAL A 304 -9.22 -0.44 -12.93
C VAL A 304 -9.88 0.76 -12.26
N ASN A 305 -10.31 0.61 -11.01
CA ASN A 305 -10.89 1.67 -10.20
C ASN A 305 -9.87 2.77 -9.84
N SER A 306 -8.59 2.43 -9.68
CA SER A 306 -7.53 3.37 -9.31
C SER A 306 -7.41 4.54 -10.32
N TYR A 307 -7.61 4.27 -11.61
CA TYR A 307 -7.51 5.28 -12.69
C TYR A 307 -8.69 6.25 -12.71
N ARG A 308 -9.78 5.94 -12.02
CA ARG A 308 -10.89 6.89 -11.80
C ARG A 308 -10.52 7.99 -10.82
N ARG A 309 -9.52 7.77 -9.95
CA ARG A 309 -8.93 8.77 -9.06
C ARG A 309 -8.06 9.76 -9.86
N ILE A 310 -7.31 9.29 -10.87
CA ILE A 310 -6.35 10.10 -11.66
C ILE A 310 -7.11 10.93 -12.69
N SER A 311 -7.61 12.09 -12.28
CA SER A 311 -8.45 12.96 -13.09
C SER A 311 -8.26 14.43 -12.72
N ARG A 312 -8.33 15.32 -13.72
CA ARG A 312 -8.28 16.79 -13.52
C ARG A 312 -9.42 17.33 -12.66
N PHE A 313 -10.51 16.58 -12.54
CA PHE A 313 -11.68 16.95 -11.75
C PHE A 313 -11.59 16.49 -10.29
N GLN A 314 -10.48 15.89 -9.91
CA GLN A 314 -10.22 15.39 -8.56
C GLN A 314 -9.00 16.13 -7.98
N LEU A 315 -8.83 16.10 -6.68
CA LEU A 315 -7.66 16.67 -5.99
C LEU A 315 -6.41 15.78 -6.10
N SER A 316 -6.51 14.65 -6.80
CA SER A 316 -5.42 13.69 -6.97
C SER A 316 -4.40 14.18 -7.99
N PRO A 317 -3.14 13.79 -7.86
CA PRO A 317 -2.10 14.08 -8.83
C PRO A 317 -2.41 13.48 -10.22
N ILE A 318 -2.10 14.23 -11.27
CA ILE A 318 -2.23 13.81 -12.67
C ILE A 318 -0.88 13.73 -13.40
N ASN A 319 0.19 14.11 -12.70
CA ASN A 319 1.56 14.15 -13.21
C ASN A 319 2.56 14.00 -12.05
N VAL A 320 3.85 13.96 -12.39
CA VAL A 320 4.98 13.81 -11.47
C VAL A 320 5.74 15.10 -11.22
N HIS A 321 5.10 16.26 -11.40
CA HIS A 321 5.71 17.52 -11.01
C HIS A 321 5.90 17.58 -9.50
N TRP A 322 6.91 18.36 -9.08
CA TRP A 322 7.21 18.53 -7.67
C TRP A 322 7.22 20.00 -7.26
N GLY A 323 6.96 20.26 -6.00
CA GLY A 323 7.01 21.62 -5.46
C GLY A 323 7.12 21.63 -3.94
N TYR A 324 7.61 22.76 -3.41
CA TYR A 324 7.67 23.01 -1.99
C TYR A 324 6.27 23.33 -1.47
N ASP A 325 5.82 22.55 -0.48
CA ASP A 325 4.52 22.64 0.18
C ASP A 325 3.30 22.73 -0.78
N ASN A 326 3.43 22.15 -1.97
CA ASN A 326 2.43 22.19 -3.03
C ASN A 326 1.59 20.91 -3.05
N ARG A 327 0.38 20.95 -2.49
CA ARG A 327 -0.55 19.81 -2.41
C ARG A 327 -1.17 19.40 -3.75
N THR A 328 -1.03 20.20 -4.81
CA THR A 328 -1.49 19.84 -6.16
C THR A 328 -0.48 18.99 -6.92
N ALA A 329 0.80 19.01 -6.48
CA ALA A 329 1.89 18.27 -7.11
C ALA A 329 1.85 16.78 -6.76
N GLY A 330 2.28 15.92 -7.67
CA GLY A 330 2.45 14.49 -7.42
C GLY A 330 3.55 14.18 -6.40
N LEU A 331 4.54 15.07 -6.32
CA LEU A 331 5.66 14.99 -5.39
C LEU A 331 5.73 16.31 -4.60
N ARG A 332 5.41 16.24 -3.32
CA ARG A 332 5.42 17.41 -2.43
C ARG A 332 6.65 17.35 -1.52
N VAL A 333 7.34 18.46 -1.35
CA VAL A 333 8.37 18.66 -0.33
C VAL A 333 7.72 19.44 0.82
N PRO A 334 7.30 18.78 1.91
CA PRO A 334 6.70 19.51 3.04
C PRO A 334 7.69 20.45 3.71
N ALA A 335 7.18 21.54 4.29
CA ALA A 335 7.99 22.40 5.14
C ALA A 335 8.56 21.59 6.31
N SER A 336 9.88 21.66 6.52
CA SER A 336 10.58 20.89 7.56
C SER A 336 11.94 21.53 7.88
N ASN A 337 12.49 21.17 9.04
CA ASN A 337 13.89 21.42 9.33
C ASN A 337 14.80 20.50 8.48
N PRO A 338 16.12 20.77 8.40
CA PRO A 338 17.04 19.97 7.59
C PRO A 338 17.10 18.48 7.98
N GLU A 339 16.90 18.14 9.25
CA GLU A 339 16.96 16.76 9.76
C GLU A 339 15.74 15.95 9.35
N SER A 340 14.58 16.60 9.24
CA SER A 340 13.29 15.99 8.85
C SER A 340 12.96 16.19 7.37
N ARG A 341 13.95 16.58 6.54
CA ARG A 341 13.75 16.78 5.10
C ARG A 341 13.34 15.48 4.43
N ARG A 342 12.20 15.53 3.73
CA ARG A 342 11.56 14.38 3.10
C ARG A 342 10.82 14.79 1.83
N ILE A 343 10.48 13.81 1.04
CA ILE A 343 9.55 13.94 -0.08
C ILE A 343 8.30 13.13 0.21
N GLU A 344 7.15 13.65 -0.12
CA GLU A 344 5.85 12.98 -0.09
C GLU A 344 5.47 12.58 -1.50
N ASN A 345 5.38 11.27 -1.74
CA ASN A 345 4.80 10.71 -2.96
C ASN A 345 3.28 10.58 -2.77
N ARG A 346 2.52 11.40 -3.50
CA ARG A 346 1.06 11.50 -3.41
C ARG A 346 0.32 10.65 -4.45
N ILE A 347 1.05 9.87 -5.27
CA ILE A 347 0.49 9.19 -6.44
C ILE A 347 -0.22 7.90 -6.07
N ALA A 348 0.30 7.14 -5.09
CA ALA A 348 -0.25 5.85 -4.73
C ALA A 348 -1.70 5.94 -4.24
N GLY A 349 -2.54 5.04 -4.74
CA GLY A 349 -3.90 4.86 -4.24
C GLY A 349 -3.93 4.08 -2.93
N ALA A 350 -4.97 4.30 -2.12
CA ALA A 350 -5.18 3.54 -0.88
C ALA A 350 -5.36 2.04 -1.14
N ASP A 351 -5.75 1.65 -2.34
CA ASP A 351 -5.92 0.27 -2.78
C ASP A 351 -4.60 -0.45 -3.12
N ALA A 352 -3.48 0.27 -3.18
CA ALA A 352 -2.17 -0.34 -3.42
C ALA A 352 -1.74 -1.26 -2.25
N ASN A 353 -1.00 -2.32 -2.61
CA ASN A 353 -0.33 -3.16 -1.63
C ASN A 353 0.80 -2.37 -0.94
N PRO A 354 0.82 -2.21 0.40
CA PRO A 354 1.79 -1.37 1.09
C PRO A 354 3.25 -1.74 0.81
N TYR A 355 3.56 -3.04 0.76
CA TYR A 355 4.92 -3.50 0.46
C TYR A 355 5.37 -3.11 -0.94
N ILE A 356 4.49 -3.33 -1.92
CA ILE A 356 4.77 -3.01 -3.32
C ILE A 356 4.88 -1.51 -3.52
N ALA A 357 3.96 -0.73 -2.95
CA ALA A 357 3.96 0.72 -3.12
C ALA A 357 5.19 1.38 -2.48
N ILE A 358 5.56 0.99 -1.25
CA ILE A 358 6.76 1.47 -0.58
C ILE A 358 8.01 1.03 -1.34
N ALA A 359 8.11 -0.26 -1.74
CA ALA A 359 9.23 -0.75 -2.53
C ALA A 359 9.39 0.03 -3.84
N THR A 360 8.30 0.30 -4.54
CA THR A 360 8.27 1.04 -5.81
C THR A 360 8.74 2.48 -5.63
N SER A 361 8.19 3.18 -4.63
CA SER A 361 8.58 4.56 -4.34
C SER A 361 10.06 4.68 -4.00
N LEU A 362 10.55 3.80 -3.13
CA LEU A 362 11.96 3.74 -2.75
C LEU A 362 12.86 3.33 -3.94
N ALA A 363 12.45 2.35 -4.74
CA ALA A 363 13.21 1.93 -5.93
C ALA A 363 13.39 3.06 -6.94
N CYS A 364 12.32 3.82 -7.23
CA CYS A 364 12.39 4.99 -8.11
C CYS A 364 13.37 6.04 -7.57
N GLY A 365 13.26 6.37 -6.28
CA GLY A 365 14.17 7.31 -5.63
C GLY A 365 15.64 6.83 -5.64
N TYR A 366 15.86 5.55 -5.33
CA TYR A 366 17.20 4.93 -5.37
C TYR A 366 17.86 5.02 -6.73
N LEU A 367 17.11 4.68 -7.79
CA LEU A 367 17.62 4.80 -9.18
C LEU A 367 18.08 6.23 -9.46
N GLY A 368 17.28 7.23 -9.10
CA GLY A 368 17.67 8.63 -9.26
C GLY A 368 18.96 8.99 -8.52
N MET A 369 19.10 8.53 -7.28
CA MET A 369 20.29 8.77 -6.45
C MET A 369 21.56 8.13 -7.03
N VAL A 370 21.49 6.89 -7.49
CA VAL A 370 22.67 6.18 -8.02
C VAL A 370 23.04 6.61 -9.44
N GLU A 371 22.09 7.10 -10.22
CA GLU A 371 22.30 7.65 -11.55
C GLU A 371 22.67 9.15 -11.53
N GLY A 372 22.57 9.81 -10.37
CA GLY A 372 22.88 11.24 -10.23
C GLY A 372 21.94 12.13 -11.05
N LEU A 373 20.67 11.75 -11.17
CA LEU A 373 19.67 12.48 -11.96
C LEU A 373 19.39 13.86 -11.36
N LYS A 374 18.95 14.78 -12.22
CA LYS A 374 18.52 16.13 -11.80
C LYS A 374 17.02 16.28 -12.06
N PRO A 375 16.24 16.79 -11.09
CA PRO A 375 14.82 17.04 -11.28
C PRO A 375 14.58 18.25 -12.20
N THR A 376 13.34 18.39 -12.64
CA THR A 376 12.87 19.66 -13.20
C THR A 376 12.88 20.76 -12.14
N GLU A 377 12.70 22.01 -12.53
CA GLU A 377 12.46 23.09 -11.57
C GLU A 377 11.18 22.83 -10.76
N PRO A 378 11.13 23.22 -9.47
CA PRO A 378 9.92 23.10 -8.66
C PRO A 378 8.83 24.00 -9.22
N ILE A 379 7.59 23.49 -9.27
CA ILE A 379 6.44 24.30 -9.67
C ILE A 379 5.94 25.15 -8.50
N THR A 380 5.53 26.38 -8.81
CA THR A 380 4.92 27.33 -7.85
C THR A 380 3.42 27.51 -8.05
N GLY A 381 2.90 27.10 -9.22
CA GLY A 381 1.47 27.11 -9.54
C GLY A 381 0.81 25.76 -9.31
N SER A 382 -0.44 25.62 -9.76
CA SER A 382 -1.17 24.36 -9.70
C SER A 382 -0.64 23.34 -10.68
N ALA A 383 -0.30 22.13 -10.21
CA ALA A 383 0.07 21.02 -11.08
C ALA A 383 -1.08 20.54 -11.98
N HIS A 384 -2.31 20.85 -11.62
CA HIS A 384 -3.49 20.50 -12.42
C HIS A 384 -3.62 21.34 -13.71
N ASP A 385 -2.95 22.49 -13.77
CA ASP A 385 -2.87 23.31 -14.98
C ASP A 385 -1.85 22.78 -15.99
N LEU A 386 -1.03 21.82 -15.57
CA LEU A 386 0.00 21.19 -16.39
C LEU A 386 -0.54 19.93 -17.11
N PRO A 387 0.15 19.43 -18.14
CA PRO A 387 -0.25 18.22 -18.83
C PRO A 387 -0.39 17.00 -17.90
N LEU A 388 -1.37 16.15 -18.17
CA LEU A 388 -1.50 14.84 -17.57
C LEU A 388 -0.41 13.94 -18.20
N THR A 389 0.45 13.38 -17.37
CA THR A 389 1.58 12.54 -17.81
C THR A 389 1.55 11.13 -17.21
N LEU A 390 0.64 10.85 -16.30
CA LEU A 390 0.43 9.51 -15.74
C LEU A 390 -0.45 8.67 -16.68
N PRO A 391 -0.22 7.34 -16.78
CA PRO A 391 -1.11 6.42 -17.48
C PRO A 391 -2.57 6.57 -17.05
N ARG A 392 -3.50 6.37 -17.96
CA ARG A 392 -4.93 6.58 -17.75
C ARG A 392 -5.74 5.30 -17.62
N SER A 393 -5.13 4.16 -17.81
CA SER A 393 -5.77 2.86 -17.67
C SER A 393 -4.80 1.84 -17.08
N LEU A 394 -5.35 0.78 -16.50
CA LEU A 394 -4.57 -0.34 -15.98
C LEU A 394 -3.78 -1.02 -17.12
N ASP A 395 -4.37 -1.19 -18.29
CA ASP A 395 -3.72 -1.77 -19.45
C ASP A 395 -2.48 -0.96 -19.88
N GLU A 396 -2.62 0.36 -20.05
CA GLU A 396 -1.50 1.24 -20.40
C GLU A 396 -0.37 1.14 -19.37
N ALA A 397 -0.72 1.20 -18.08
CA ALA A 397 0.24 1.16 -16.99
C ALA A 397 0.94 -0.21 -16.89
N THR A 398 0.22 -1.31 -17.10
CA THR A 398 0.77 -2.67 -17.07
C THR A 398 1.75 -2.91 -18.21
N ARG A 399 1.41 -2.45 -19.44
CA ARG A 399 2.34 -2.52 -20.57
C ARG A 399 3.61 -1.70 -20.33
N THR A 400 3.44 -0.46 -19.86
CA THR A 400 4.58 0.42 -19.56
C THR A 400 5.49 -0.15 -18.48
N LEU A 401 4.92 -0.78 -17.45
CA LEU A 401 5.68 -1.46 -16.40
C LEU A 401 6.49 -2.66 -16.95
N ARG A 402 5.87 -3.47 -17.80
CA ARG A 402 6.51 -4.66 -18.41
C ARG A 402 7.73 -4.28 -19.25
N GLU A 403 7.67 -3.14 -19.93
CA GLU A 403 8.75 -2.64 -20.80
C GLU A 403 9.88 -1.93 -20.01
N SER A 404 9.72 -1.69 -18.72
CA SER A 404 10.68 -0.95 -17.91
C SER A 404 11.83 -1.83 -17.40
N GLU A 405 12.91 -1.93 -18.17
CA GLU A 405 14.13 -2.64 -17.74
C GLU A 405 14.71 -2.14 -16.40
N PRO A 406 14.75 -0.81 -16.11
CA PRO A 406 15.27 -0.33 -14.83
C PRO A 406 14.46 -0.83 -13.64
N LEU A 407 13.12 -0.86 -13.75
CA LEU A 407 12.25 -1.37 -12.69
C LEU A 407 12.35 -2.89 -12.57
N ALA A 408 12.42 -3.63 -13.67
CA ALA A 408 12.63 -5.08 -13.67
C ALA A 408 13.96 -5.46 -13.01
N ARG A 409 15.02 -4.68 -13.23
CA ARG A 409 16.33 -4.90 -12.61
C ARG A 409 16.32 -4.68 -11.10
N ILE A 410 15.58 -3.69 -10.59
CA ILE A 410 15.60 -3.31 -9.17
C ILE A 410 14.54 -4.04 -8.34
N LEU A 411 13.35 -4.26 -8.90
CA LEU A 411 12.24 -4.95 -8.22
C LEU A 411 12.25 -6.47 -8.45
N GLY A 412 12.98 -6.93 -9.47
CA GLY A 412 13.07 -8.33 -9.88
C GLY A 412 12.22 -8.65 -11.11
N ALA A 413 12.83 -9.22 -12.15
CA ALA A 413 12.14 -9.58 -13.39
C ALA A 413 11.00 -10.58 -13.16
N ALA A 414 11.22 -11.57 -12.28
CA ALA A 414 10.19 -12.55 -11.92
C ALA A 414 8.95 -11.88 -11.27
N PHE A 415 9.18 -10.90 -10.39
CA PHE A 415 8.08 -10.12 -9.80
C PHE A 415 7.31 -9.35 -10.86
N ILE A 416 7.99 -8.59 -11.73
CA ILE A 416 7.33 -7.80 -12.77
C ILE A 416 6.52 -8.70 -13.70
N THR A 417 7.08 -9.85 -14.12
CA THR A 417 6.39 -10.82 -14.97
C THR A 417 5.13 -11.36 -14.28
N ALA A 418 5.24 -11.87 -13.06
CA ALA A 418 4.11 -12.41 -12.31
C ALA A 418 3.02 -11.34 -12.07
N TYR A 419 3.43 -10.13 -11.66
CA TYR A 419 2.51 -9.03 -11.39
C TYR A 419 1.74 -8.61 -12.64
N THR A 420 2.42 -8.44 -13.77
CA THR A 420 1.78 -8.00 -15.01
C THR A 420 0.82 -9.06 -15.57
N ILE A 421 1.14 -10.36 -15.46
CA ILE A 421 0.24 -11.45 -15.84
C ILE A 421 -1.04 -11.43 -15.01
N VAL A 422 -0.94 -11.24 -13.69
CA VAL A 422 -2.11 -11.12 -12.80
C VAL A 422 -2.96 -9.92 -13.20
N LYS A 423 -2.35 -8.74 -13.43
CA LYS A 423 -3.09 -7.51 -13.77
C LYS A 423 -3.74 -7.56 -15.15
N GLU A 424 -3.15 -8.23 -16.10
CA GLU A 424 -3.77 -8.50 -17.41
C GLU A 424 -4.99 -9.40 -17.27
N ALA A 425 -4.88 -10.50 -16.51
CA ALA A 425 -6.02 -11.38 -16.27
C ALA A 425 -7.19 -10.64 -15.59
N GLU A 426 -6.91 -9.79 -14.60
CA GLU A 426 -7.93 -8.95 -13.96
C GLU A 426 -8.58 -7.96 -14.94
N TYR A 427 -7.79 -7.38 -15.83
CA TYR A 427 -8.28 -6.44 -16.84
C TYR A 427 -9.17 -7.13 -17.87
N GLU A 428 -8.80 -8.34 -18.34
CA GLU A 428 -9.61 -9.14 -19.25
C GLU A 428 -10.99 -9.51 -18.66
N VAL A 429 -11.04 -9.86 -17.37
CA VAL A 429 -12.31 -10.10 -16.66
C VAL A 429 -13.13 -8.83 -16.58
N PHE A 430 -12.51 -7.69 -16.27
CA PHE A 430 -13.20 -6.40 -16.23
C PHE A 430 -13.81 -6.01 -17.58
N LEU A 431 -13.15 -6.30 -18.71
CA LEU A 431 -13.66 -6.00 -20.06
C LEU A 431 -14.94 -6.77 -20.42
N GLN A 432 -15.28 -7.82 -19.67
CA GLN A 432 -16.53 -8.56 -19.86
C GLN A 432 -17.73 -7.88 -19.18
N VAL A 433 -17.48 -6.87 -18.33
CA VAL A 433 -18.53 -6.15 -17.61
C VAL A 433 -19.16 -5.09 -18.51
N ILE A 434 -20.46 -5.23 -18.82
CA ILE A 434 -21.23 -4.20 -19.51
C ILE A 434 -21.86 -3.26 -18.48
N SER A 435 -21.37 -2.02 -18.44
CA SER A 435 -21.76 -1.04 -17.42
C SER A 435 -23.18 -0.48 -17.64
N SER A 436 -23.75 0.10 -16.57
CA SER A 436 -25.02 0.84 -16.67
C SER A 436 -24.91 2.04 -17.62
N TRP A 437 -23.76 2.70 -17.67
CA TRP A 437 -23.49 3.81 -18.57
C TRP A 437 -23.56 3.40 -20.05
N GLU A 438 -22.99 2.23 -20.39
CA GLU A 438 -23.06 1.70 -21.76
C GLU A 438 -24.50 1.37 -22.15
N ARG A 439 -25.25 0.72 -21.27
CA ARG A 439 -26.67 0.42 -21.49
C ARG A 439 -27.50 1.68 -21.64
N GLU A 440 -27.27 2.71 -20.83
CA GLU A 440 -28.03 3.95 -20.86
C GLU A 440 -27.76 4.77 -22.15
N HIS A 441 -26.47 4.89 -22.53
CA HIS A 441 -26.06 5.84 -23.55
C HIS A 441 -25.83 5.22 -24.93
N LEU A 442 -25.51 3.92 -25.02
CA LEU A 442 -25.20 3.27 -26.28
C LEU A 442 -26.38 2.47 -26.88
N LEU A 443 -27.32 1.99 -26.06
CA LEU A 443 -28.36 1.05 -26.46
C LEU A 443 -29.15 1.49 -27.70
N LEU A 444 -29.49 2.78 -27.81
CA LEU A 444 -30.27 3.35 -28.92
C LEU A 444 -29.48 4.41 -29.70
N ASN A 445 -28.24 4.69 -29.37
CA ASN A 445 -27.46 5.76 -30.00
C ASN A 445 -26.34 5.25 -30.92
N VAL A 446 -26.09 3.96 -30.95
CA VAL A 446 -25.09 3.33 -31.83
C VAL A 446 -25.65 2.10 -32.50
#